data_f2cb9cd54d43ac8bd7b1ba51af94c12a
#
_entry.id   f2cb9cd54d43ac8bd7b1ba51af94c12a
#
_cell.length_a   1.000
_cell.length_b   1.000
_cell.length_c   1.000
_cell.angle_alpha   90.00
_cell.angle_beta   90.00
_cell.angle_gamma   90.00
#
_symmetry.space_group_name_H-M   'P 1'
#
loop_
_entity.id
_entity.type
_entity.pdbx_description
1 polymer ?
#
loop_
_entity_poly.entity_id
_entity_poly.type
_entity_poly.pdbx_seq_one_letter_code
_entity_poly.pdbx_strand_id
1 'polypeptide(L)' 'MTYIIKYKEYGREWSSTSYTTPRTVTEEYLIDFFGLNECEDFIIEQENDHKTQ' A
#
# COMPACT_ATOMS: atom_id res chain seq x y z
N MET A 1 -5.10 10.45 5.04
CA MET A 1 -3.81 9.92 4.60
C MET A 1 -4.00 8.93 3.48
N THR A 2 -3.13 8.96 2.52
CA THR A 2 -3.23 8.07 1.37
C THR A 2 -1.97 7.24 1.27
N TYR A 3 -2.17 5.95 1.10
CA TYR A 3 -1.07 5.01 0.96
C TYR A 3 -1.14 4.40 -0.43
N ILE A 4 0.01 4.25 -1.05
CA ILE A 4 0.11 3.61 -2.35
C ILE A 4 0.72 2.24 -2.11
N ILE A 5 -0.01 1.20 -2.47
CA ILE A 5 0.42 -0.16 -2.27
C ILE A 5 0.73 -0.76 -3.63
N LYS A 6 1.99 -1.09 -3.83
CA LYS A 6 2.43 -1.77 -5.04
C LYS A 6 2.74 -3.20 -4.69
N TYR A 7 2.29 -4.11 -5.50
CA TYR A 7 2.47 -5.51 -5.18
C TYR A 7 2.62 -6.34 -6.44
N LYS A 8 3.27 -7.47 -6.29
CA LYS A 8 3.46 -8.40 -7.38
C LYS A 8 3.01 -9.78 -6.91
N GLU A 9 2.00 -10.29 -7.55
CA GLU A 9 1.54 -11.65 -7.28
C GLU A 9 2.39 -12.62 -8.09
N TYR A 10 2.46 -13.84 -7.59
CA TYR A 10 3.24 -14.86 -8.28
C TYR A 10 2.71 -15.06 -9.68
N GLY A 11 3.61 -14.98 -10.66
CA GLY A 11 3.24 -15.18 -12.04
C GLY A 11 2.51 -14.03 -12.68
N ARG A 12 2.52 -12.86 -12.05
CA ARG A 12 1.80 -11.72 -12.56
C ARG A 12 2.68 -10.50 -12.59
N GLU A 13 2.21 -9.49 -13.29
CA GLU A 13 2.90 -8.21 -13.34
C GLU A 13 2.64 -7.43 -12.06
N TRP A 14 3.45 -6.40 -11.86
CA TRP A 14 3.24 -5.49 -10.75
C TRP A 14 1.89 -4.79 -10.90
N SER A 15 1.23 -4.62 -9.79
CA SER A 15 -0.03 -3.88 -9.72
C SER A 15 0.10 -2.82 -8.64
N SER A 16 -0.80 -1.86 -8.66
CA SER A 16 -0.80 -0.87 -7.60
C SER A 16 -2.23 -0.50 -7.26
N THR A 17 -2.41 -0.09 -6.02
CA THR A 17 -3.70 0.38 -5.55
C THR A 17 -3.44 1.45 -4.51
N SER A 18 -4.47 2.18 -4.16
CA SER A 18 -4.33 3.21 -3.14
C SER A 18 -5.35 2.97 -2.04
N TYR A 19 -5.03 3.47 -0.87
CA TYR A 19 -5.88 3.32 0.29
C TYR A 19 -5.89 4.63 1.03
N THR A 20 -7.06 5.23 1.18
CA THR A 20 -7.19 6.50 1.87
C THR A 20 -7.90 6.27 3.18
N THR A 21 -7.35 6.83 4.24
CA THR A 21 -7.88 6.64 5.57
C THR A 21 -7.76 7.95 6.33
N PRO A 22 -8.68 8.22 7.27
CA PRO A 22 -8.62 9.48 8.02
C PRO A 22 -7.49 9.52 9.03
N ARG A 23 -6.83 8.41 9.30
CA ARG A 23 -5.76 8.41 10.26
C ARG A 23 -4.64 7.50 9.80
N THR A 24 -3.50 7.65 10.45
CA THR A 24 -2.34 6.84 10.13
C THR A 24 -2.56 5.40 10.53
N VAL A 25 -2.16 4.48 9.69
CA VAL A 25 -2.22 3.06 9.99
C VAL A 25 -0.81 2.49 9.82
N THR A 26 -0.58 1.33 10.41
CA THR A 26 0.72 0.70 10.33
C THR A 26 0.84 -0.09 9.03
N GLU A 27 2.08 -0.38 8.66
CA GLU A 27 2.30 -1.24 7.50
C GLU A 27 1.73 -2.62 7.75
N GLU A 28 1.86 -3.12 8.99
CA GLU A 28 1.28 -4.41 9.31
C GLU A 28 -0.20 -4.44 9.03
N TYR A 29 -0.88 -3.36 9.36
CA TYR A 29 -2.30 -3.26 9.10
C TYR A 29 -2.58 -3.41 7.61
N LEU A 30 -1.81 -2.71 6.79
CA LEU A 30 -2.02 -2.74 5.35
C LEU A 30 -1.67 -4.10 4.77
N ILE A 31 -0.60 -4.70 5.27
CA ILE A 31 -0.20 -6.02 4.80
C ILE A 31 -1.32 -7.03 5.06
N ASP A 32 -1.90 -6.96 6.24
CA ASP A 32 -2.97 -7.88 6.60
C ASP A 32 -4.24 -7.57 5.82
N PHE A 33 -4.55 -6.29 5.69
CA PHE A 33 -5.78 -5.86 5.04
C PHE A 33 -5.81 -6.28 3.56
N PHE A 34 -4.68 -6.14 2.88
CA PHE A 34 -4.60 -6.45 1.46
C PHE A 34 -4.07 -7.85 1.18
N GLY A 35 -3.67 -8.58 2.22
CA GLY A 35 -3.14 -9.92 2.02
C GLY A 35 -1.79 -9.91 1.32
N LEU A 36 -0.96 -8.92 1.60
CA LEU A 36 0.29 -8.77 0.89
C LEU A 36 1.28 -9.87 1.20
N ASN A 37 1.09 -10.57 2.33
CA ASN A 37 1.97 -11.69 2.66
C ASN A 37 1.90 -12.80 1.63
N GLU A 38 0.83 -12.85 0.85
CA GLU A 38 0.67 -13.89 -0.14
C GLU A 38 1.18 -13.46 -1.50
N CYS A 39 1.69 -12.25 -1.59
CA CYS A 39 2.28 -11.77 -2.84
C CYS A 39 3.75 -12.11 -2.89
N GLU A 40 4.29 -12.13 -4.10
CA GLU A 40 5.72 -12.38 -4.27
C GLU A 40 6.53 -11.25 -3.66
N ASP A 41 6.06 -10.03 -3.84
CA ASP A 41 6.76 -8.85 -3.34
C ASP A 41 5.75 -7.72 -3.20
N PHE A 42 6.08 -6.75 -2.39
CA PHE A 42 5.21 -5.59 -2.25
C PHE A 42 6.01 -4.41 -1.74
N ILE A 43 5.48 -3.22 -1.99
CA ILE A 43 6.06 -1.96 -1.54
C ILE A 43 4.90 -1.10 -1.05
N ILE A 44 5.06 -0.51 0.12
CA ILE A 44 4.07 0.39 0.68
C ILE A 44 4.69 1.77 0.80
N GLU A 45 4.03 2.75 0.20
CA GLU A 45 4.49 4.13 0.25
C GLU A 45 3.38 4.97 0.82
N GLN A 46 3.72 5.95 1.63
CA GLN A 46 2.75 6.91 2.12
C GLN A 46 2.83 8.13 1.25
N GLU A 47 1.72 8.45 0.61
CA GLU A 47 1.66 9.64 -0.21
C GLU A 47 1.48 10.85 0.68
N ASN A 48 2.31 11.84 0.47
CA ASN A 48 2.20 13.08 1.21
C ASN A 48 1.30 14.02 0.43
N ASP A 49 0.03 14.02 0.76
CA ASP A 49 -0.89 14.92 0.09
C ASP A 49 -0.99 16.25 0.77
N HIS A 50 -0.10 16.52 1.69
CA HIS A 50 0.04 17.83 2.29
C HIS A 50 0.71 18.75 1.30
N LYS A 51 0.05 19.84 1.09
CA LYS A 51 0.67 20.69 0.16
C LYS A 51 1.41 21.74 0.82
N THR A 52 1.90 22.10 0.81
CA THR A 52 2.51 23.02 1.31
C THR A 52 2.35 24.13 1.05
N GLN A 53 2.19 24.11 1.03
CA GLN A 53 2.26 24.65 0.85
C GLN A 53 2.61 25.16 0.89
#